data_e1df6be7482dc9e4d3d042a413a684e2
#
_entry.id   e1df6be7482dc9e4d3d042a413a684e2
#
_cell.length_a   1.000
_cell.length_b   1.000
_cell.length_c   1.000
_cell.angle_alpha   90.00
_cell.angle_beta   90.00
_cell.angle_gamma   90.00
#
_symmetry.space_group_name_H-M   'P 1'
#
loop_
_entity.id
_entity.type
_entity.pdbx_description
1 polymer ?
#
loop_
_entity_poly.entity_id
_entity_poly.type
_entity_poly.pdbx_seq_one_letter_code
_entity_poly.pdbx_strand_id
1 'polypeptide(L)'
;MQNRTLFFGDNLEILREKFPDKPDTDGYFDLIYLDPPFNSNRNYNVLFKEGATDSQAQVQAFEDSWHWTSEAQKIFEELVGVKPSKTKINEQISNLMLALEKLVGHNDVLAYLTMMTVRLIELRRVLKKTGSIYLHCDPTASHYLKLVMDAIFGKQNFVNEIIWYYPNKIPDRRKKLFTQSSDRILFYAKNRGEHTFNLQEEKREKPITVTKMQKVQGKKVYVRGEDGKVILITRDTRIIDDIWRIPLLMGQAERLGYPTQKPEALLERIIKASSKEGDWILDPFCGCGTTVAVAERLDRNWIGIDITTLAINLIKHRLRKQFADKNIKIWVDGLPKDLSGAKALFKKDPFEFEYWCLDLVNAMPAQSKTKENMRGADK
;
A
#
# COMPACT_ATOMS: atom_id res chain seq x y z
N MET A 1 -9.84 19.23 3.24
CA MET A 1 -9.95 18.00 2.40
C MET A 1 -11.33 17.38 2.63
N GLN A 2 -11.89 16.72 1.61
CA GLN A 2 -13.11 15.94 1.75
C GLN A 2 -12.78 14.53 2.17
N ASN A 3 -13.33 14.06 3.30
CA ASN A 3 -13.15 12.68 3.76
C ASN A 3 -13.87 11.69 2.84
N ARG A 4 -13.42 10.45 2.80
CA ARG A 4 -13.98 9.36 1.98
C ARG A 4 -13.96 9.69 0.49
N THR A 5 -12.80 10.17 0.01
CA THR A 5 -12.61 10.53 -1.40
C THR A 5 -11.77 9.50 -2.12
N LEU A 6 -12.26 9.08 -3.27
CA LEU A 6 -11.53 8.30 -4.26
C LEU A 6 -11.20 9.20 -5.45
N PHE A 7 -9.95 9.23 -5.84
CA PHE A 7 -9.51 9.88 -7.07
C PHE A 7 -9.22 8.83 -8.13
N PHE A 8 -9.81 8.99 -9.31
CA PHE A 8 -9.51 8.22 -10.50
C PHE A 8 -8.49 8.97 -11.35
N GLY A 9 -7.30 8.38 -11.57
CA GLY A 9 -6.25 8.95 -12.41
C GLY A 9 -4.84 8.67 -11.91
N ASP A 10 -3.84 9.25 -12.59
CA ASP A 10 -2.44 9.14 -12.17
C ASP A 10 -2.20 9.85 -10.85
N ASN A 11 -1.63 9.13 -9.89
CA ASN A 11 -1.41 9.65 -8.54
C ASN A 11 -0.40 10.81 -8.48
N LEU A 12 0.58 10.88 -9.40
CA LEU A 12 1.54 11.98 -9.45
C LEU A 12 0.84 13.30 -9.81
N GLU A 13 -0.04 13.28 -10.82
CA GLU A 13 -0.83 14.43 -11.23
C GLU A 13 -1.78 14.85 -10.12
N ILE A 14 -2.50 13.89 -9.54
CA ILE A 14 -3.45 14.14 -8.44
C ILE A 14 -2.74 14.74 -7.22
N LEU A 15 -1.56 14.21 -6.83
CA LEU A 15 -0.79 14.75 -5.72
C LEU A 15 -0.36 16.21 -5.96
N ARG A 16 0.02 16.55 -7.19
CA ARG A 16 0.44 17.91 -7.56
C ARG A 16 -0.74 18.90 -7.63
N GLU A 17 -1.87 18.47 -8.17
CA GLU A 17 -3.03 19.34 -8.41
C GLU A 17 -3.94 19.50 -7.20
N LYS A 18 -4.25 18.40 -6.51
CA LYS A 18 -5.23 18.40 -5.41
C LYS A 18 -4.63 18.74 -4.05
N PHE A 19 -3.30 18.59 -3.90
CA PHE A 19 -2.59 18.85 -2.66
C PHE A 19 -1.43 19.84 -2.87
N PRO A 20 -1.72 21.11 -3.24
CA PRO A 20 -0.68 22.10 -3.48
C PRO A 20 0.09 22.45 -2.21
N ASP A 21 1.33 22.94 -2.36
CA ASP A 21 2.08 23.50 -1.25
C ASP A 21 1.33 24.69 -0.66
N LYS A 22 1.12 24.66 0.65
CA LYS A 22 0.58 25.80 1.40
C LYS A 22 1.65 26.27 2.37
N PRO A 23 1.99 27.58 2.40
CA PRO A 23 3.06 28.11 3.25
C PRO A 23 2.92 27.76 4.73
N ASP A 24 1.67 27.68 5.22
CA ASP A 24 1.34 27.48 6.63
C ASP A 24 0.88 26.06 6.97
N THR A 25 0.99 25.10 6.04
CA THR A 25 0.56 23.73 6.29
C THR A 25 1.73 22.79 6.47
N ASP A 26 1.62 21.98 7.50
CA ASP A 26 2.55 20.91 7.84
C ASP A 26 2.30 19.61 7.03
N GLY A 27 1.79 19.72 5.81
CA GLY A 27 1.33 18.58 5.02
C GLY A 27 -0.15 18.26 5.26
N TYR A 28 -0.62 17.17 4.69
CA TYR A 28 -2.03 16.80 4.64
C TYR A 28 -2.33 15.48 5.38
N PHE A 29 -1.41 14.53 5.33
CA PHE A 29 -1.61 13.16 5.76
C PHE A 29 -0.76 12.79 6.98
N ASP A 30 -1.38 12.08 7.91
CA ASP A 30 -0.72 11.53 9.09
C ASP A 30 -0.06 10.20 8.77
N LEU A 31 -0.65 9.43 7.87
CA LEU A 31 -0.14 8.14 7.44
C LEU A 31 -0.32 7.96 5.93
N ILE A 32 0.73 7.50 5.27
CA ILE A 32 0.70 7.04 3.88
C ILE A 32 1.11 5.57 3.86
N TYR A 33 0.27 4.74 3.28
CA TYR A 33 0.62 3.36 2.91
C TYR A 33 0.55 3.24 1.40
N LEU A 34 1.55 2.64 0.80
CA LEU A 34 1.55 2.38 -0.64
C LEU A 34 2.07 0.98 -0.96
N ASP A 35 1.38 0.34 -1.90
CA ASP A 35 1.66 -0.98 -2.44
C ASP A 35 1.72 -0.89 -3.97
N PRO A 36 2.78 -0.25 -4.51
CA PRO A 36 2.90 -0.03 -5.95
C PRO A 36 3.15 -1.34 -6.68
N PRO A 37 2.92 -1.41 -8.01
CA PRO A 37 3.37 -2.51 -8.84
C PRO A 37 4.87 -2.78 -8.63
N PHE A 38 5.27 -4.07 -8.43
CA PHE A 38 6.64 -4.41 -8.02
C PHE A 38 7.63 -4.57 -9.18
N ASN A 39 7.21 -4.38 -10.42
CA ASN A 39 8.00 -4.65 -11.62
C ASN A 39 8.46 -6.13 -11.69
N SER A 40 7.61 -7.03 -11.25
CA SER A 40 7.90 -8.47 -11.17
C SER A 40 7.73 -9.22 -12.49
N ASN A 41 7.47 -8.52 -13.62
CA ASN A 41 7.12 -9.05 -14.94
C ASN A 41 5.94 -10.04 -14.91
N ARG A 42 5.00 -9.84 -13.99
CA ARG A 42 3.77 -10.61 -13.88
C ARG A 42 2.61 -9.74 -14.37
N ASN A 43 1.97 -10.16 -15.44
CA ASN A 43 0.69 -9.58 -15.84
C ASN A 43 -0.38 -10.04 -14.88
N TYR A 44 -0.91 -9.14 -14.07
CA TYR A 44 -2.05 -9.40 -13.19
C TYR A 44 -3.33 -9.22 -14.01
N ASN A 45 -3.76 -10.30 -14.64
CA ASN A 45 -5.05 -10.35 -15.33
C ASN A 45 -6.14 -10.66 -14.29
N VAL A 46 -7.15 -9.81 -14.21
CA VAL A 46 -8.40 -10.20 -13.55
C VAL A 46 -9.06 -11.22 -14.49
N LEU A 47 -9.07 -12.48 -14.07
CA LEU A 47 -9.61 -13.58 -14.87
C LEU A 47 -11.14 -13.47 -14.94
N PHE A 48 -11.65 -12.81 -15.96
CA PHE A 48 -13.03 -12.97 -16.41
C PHE A 48 -13.01 -14.00 -17.55
N LYS A 49 -13.48 -15.20 -17.28
CA LYS A 49 -13.65 -16.25 -18.30
C LYS A 49 -15.08 -16.24 -18.80
N GLU A 50 -15.28 -15.83 -20.02
CA GLU A 50 -16.48 -16.13 -20.80
C GLU A 50 -16.21 -17.37 -21.66
N GLY A 51 -16.85 -18.50 -21.33
CA GLY A 51 -16.85 -19.69 -22.15
C GLY A 51 -15.52 -20.45 -22.27
N ALA A 52 -15.48 -21.47 -23.14
CA ALA A 52 -14.35 -22.40 -23.33
C ALA A 52 -13.19 -21.82 -24.16
N THR A 53 -13.26 -20.56 -24.58
CA THR A 53 -12.21 -19.82 -25.25
C THR A 53 -11.71 -18.71 -24.36
N ASP A 54 -10.38 -18.58 -24.22
CA ASP A 54 -9.77 -17.41 -23.60
C ASP A 54 -10.27 -16.19 -24.37
N SER A 55 -11.19 -15.43 -23.76
CA SER A 55 -11.65 -14.20 -24.40
C SER A 55 -10.47 -13.23 -24.46
N GLN A 56 -10.29 -12.56 -25.62
CA GLN A 56 -9.33 -11.46 -25.77
C GLN A 56 -9.62 -10.26 -24.82
N ALA A 57 -10.69 -10.34 -24.05
CA ALA A 57 -11.09 -9.43 -22.99
C ALA A 57 -10.48 -9.81 -21.61
N GLN A 58 -9.27 -10.34 -21.59
CA GLN A 58 -8.49 -10.32 -20.35
C GLN A 58 -8.11 -8.87 -20.10
N VAL A 59 -8.89 -8.21 -19.24
CA VAL A 59 -8.54 -6.87 -18.82
C VAL A 59 -7.26 -6.97 -18.01
N GLN A 60 -6.23 -6.44 -18.59
CA GLN A 60 -4.98 -6.14 -17.93
C GLN A 60 -5.29 -5.12 -16.85
N ALA A 61 -5.52 -5.59 -15.60
CA ALA A 61 -5.91 -4.73 -14.49
C ALA A 61 -4.85 -3.66 -14.24
N PHE A 62 -3.59 -3.99 -14.47
CA PHE A 62 -2.45 -3.10 -14.70
C PHE A 62 -1.25 -3.96 -15.11
N GLU A 63 -0.34 -3.36 -15.90
CA GLU A 63 0.96 -3.98 -16.15
C GLU A 63 1.85 -3.80 -14.92
N ASP A 64 2.29 -4.92 -14.32
CA ASP A 64 3.31 -4.91 -13.25
C ASP A 64 4.73 -4.76 -13.86
N SER A 65 4.81 -4.04 -14.99
CA SER A 65 6.06 -3.80 -15.68
C SER A 65 6.15 -2.35 -16.14
N TRP A 66 7.25 -1.73 -15.80
CA TRP A 66 7.58 -0.38 -16.19
C TRP A 66 8.65 -0.45 -17.29
N HIS A 67 8.32 0.02 -18.48
CA HIS A 67 9.27 0.05 -19.58
C HIS A 67 9.93 1.41 -19.70
N TRP A 68 11.17 1.43 -20.18
CA TRP A 68 11.88 2.67 -20.48
C TRP A 68 11.24 3.35 -21.69
N THR A 69 10.33 4.26 -21.43
CA THR A 69 9.57 5.04 -22.43
C THR A 69 10.11 6.46 -22.55
N SER A 70 9.63 7.21 -23.53
CA SER A 70 9.92 8.65 -23.66
C SER A 70 9.43 9.47 -22.47
N GLU A 71 8.38 9.00 -21.76
CA GLU A 71 7.88 9.62 -20.54
C GLU A 71 8.82 9.35 -19.37
N ALA A 72 9.25 8.09 -19.18
CA ALA A 72 10.25 7.74 -18.18
C ALA A 72 11.56 8.53 -18.39
N GLN A 73 12.01 8.68 -19.64
CA GLN A 73 13.17 9.50 -20.01
C GLN A 73 12.98 10.96 -19.57
N LYS A 74 11.83 11.58 -19.85
CA LYS A 74 11.56 12.97 -19.44
C LYS A 74 11.63 13.15 -17.92
N ILE A 75 10.98 12.25 -17.17
CA ILE A 75 10.99 12.29 -15.70
C ILE A 75 12.40 12.08 -15.17
N PHE A 76 13.17 11.17 -15.76
CA PHE A 76 14.57 10.98 -15.40
C PHE A 76 15.40 12.25 -15.61
N GLU A 77 15.26 12.89 -16.78
CA GLU A 77 15.94 14.17 -17.08
C GLU A 77 15.55 15.30 -16.12
N GLU A 78 14.29 15.32 -15.64
CA GLU A 78 13.86 16.20 -14.56
C GLU A 78 14.58 15.86 -13.24
N LEU A 79 14.65 14.58 -12.87
CA LEU A 79 15.27 14.13 -11.62
C LEU A 79 16.78 14.41 -11.56
N VAL A 80 17.47 14.35 -12.69
CA VAL A 80 18.92 14.62 -12.74
C VAL A 80 19.27 16.08 -13.09
N GLY A 81 18.26 16.96 -13.23
CA GLY A 81 18.46 18.39 -13.41
C GLY A 81 18.75 18.81 -14.86
N VAL A 82 18.57 17.94 -15.85
CA VAL A 82 18.69 18.26 -17.28
C VAL A 82 17.49 19.09 -17.77
N LYS A 83 16.31 18.84 -17.22
CA LYS A 83 15.07 19.59 -17.49
C LYS A 83 14.48 20.22 -16.24
N PRO A 84 13.73 21.33 -16.38
CA PRO A 84 12.98 21.89 -15.27
C PRO A 84 11.96 20.91 -14.73
N SER A 85 11.87 20.78 -13.40
CA SER A 85 10.89 19.93 -12.74
C SER A 85 9.88 20.74 -11.93
N LYS A 86 8.62 20.28 -11.90
CA LYS A 86 7.59 20.78 -10.97
C LYS A 86 7.84 20.32 -9.53
N THR A 87 8.62 19.26 -9.36
CA THR A 87 8.96 18.66 -8.07
C THR A 87 10.29 19.21 -7.56
N LYS A 88 10.36 19.52 -6.27
CA LYS A 88 11.61 19.99 -5.64
C LYS A 88 12.58 18.83 -5.45
N ILE A 89 13.61 18.77 -6.28
CA ILE A 89 14.62 17.72 -6.28
C ILE A 89 15.87 18.23 -5.59
N ASN A 90 16.44 17.47 -4.70
CA ASN A 90 17.71 17.77 -4.06
C ASN A 90 18.88 17.07 -4.78
N GLU A 91 20.10 17.55 -4.55
CA GLU A 91 21.31 17.02 -5.17
C GLU A 91 21.55 15.54 -4.86
N GLN A 92 21.20 15.08 -3.66
CA GLN A 92 21.37 13.66 -3.27
C GLN A 92 20.53 12.73 -4.15
N ILE A 93 19.30 13.14 -4.48
CA ILE A 93 18.42 12.38 -5.37
C ILE A 93 19.00 12.33 -6.78
N SER A 94 19.44 13.49 -7.31
CA SER A 94 20.02 13.56 -8.65
C SER A 94 21.27 12.70 -8.76
N ASN A 95 22.18 12.78 -7.79
CA ASN A 95 23.39 11.97 -7.75
C ASN A 95 23.10 10.47 -7.63
N LEU A 96 22.10 10.08 -6.82
CA LEU A 96 21.68 8.67 -6.71
C LEU A 96 21.13 8.17 -8.05
N MET A 97 20.25 8.93 -8.71
CA MET A 97 19.65 8.51 -9.99
C MET A 97 20.70 8.35 -11.08
N LEU A 98 21.70 9.25 -11.16
CA LEU A 98 22.85 9.11 -12.08
C LEU A 98 23.71 7.87 -11.76
N ALA A 99 23.91 7.57 -10.47
CA ALA A 99 24.64 6.37 -10.07
C ALA A 99 23.87 5.08 -10.44
N LEU A 100 22.55 5.07 -10.25
CA LEU A 100 21.69 3.95 -10.61
C LEU A 100 21.67 3.75 -12.14
N GLU A 101 21.59 4.83 -12.92
CA GLU A 101 21.70 4.77 -14.39
C GLU A 101 22.98 4.08 -14.84
N LYS A 102 24.13 4.47 -14.25
CA LYS A 102 25.43 3.85 -14.56
C LYS A 102 25.50 2.37 -14.16
N LEU A 103 24.78 1.98 -13.09
CA LEU A 103 24.79 0.63 -12.55
C LEU A 103 23.92 -0.32 -13.36
N VAL A 104 22.67 0.08 -13.66
CA VAL A 104 21.66 -0.82 -14.25
C VAL A 104 21.39 -0.54 -15.74
N GLY A 105 21.77 0.64 -16.24
CA GLY A 105 21.46 1.09 -17.62
C GLY A 105 19.99 1.45 -17.79
N HIS A 106 19.61 1.84 -19.02
CA HIS A 106 18.22 2.18 -19.38
C HIS A 106 17.42 0.89 -19.58
N ASN A 107 16.78 0.44 -18.52
CA ASN A 107 15.96 -0.77 -18.51
C ASN A 107 14.72 -0.59 -17.64
N ASP A 108 13.93 -1.65 -17.48
CA ASP A 108 12.69 -1.66 -16.72
C ASP A 108 12.89 -1.31 -15.24
N VAL A 109 14.04 -1.69 -14.66
CA VAL A 109 14.37 -1.35 -13.26
C VAL A 109 14.59 0.14 -13.11
N LEU A 110 15.36 0.77 -13.99
CA LEU A 110 15.58 2.22 -13.94
C LEU A 110 14.28 2.99 -14.23
N ALA A 111 13.45 2.52 -15.17
CA ALA A 111 12.14 3.08 -15.44
C ALA A 111 11.27 3.06 -14.19
N TYR A 112 11.18 1.93 -13.52
CA TYR A 112 10.44 1.77 -12.26
C TYR A 112 10.97 2.72 -11.17
N LEU A 113 12.26 2.75 -10.94
CA LEU A 113 12.87 3.61 -9.93
C LEU A 113 12.66 5.10 -10.23
N THR A 114 12.71 5.49 -11.50
CA THR A 114 12.42 6.86 -11.96
C THR A 114 10.98 7.26 -11.61
N MET A 115 10.02 6.41 -11.99
CA MET A 115 8.59 6.65 -11.76
C MET A 115 8.24 6.64 -10.27
N MET A 116 8.89 5.79 -9.48
CA MET A 116 8.70 5.75 -8.03
C MET A 116 9.35 6.94 -7.32
N THR A 117 10.56 7.36 -7.74
CA THR A 117 11.29 8.45 -7.10
C THR A 117 10.49 9.75 -7.11
N VAL A 118 9.95 10.16 -8.26
CA VAL A 118 9.17 11.41 -8.36
C VAL A 118 7.91 11.35 -7.51
N ARG A 119 7.24 10.19 -7.43
CA ARG A 119 6.05 9.98 -6.58
C ARG A 119 6.40 10.03 -5.10
N LEU A 120 7.47 9.38 -4.69
CA LEU A 120 7.93 9.39 -3.28
C LEU A 120 8.33 10.79 -2.81
N ILE A 121 8.89 11.64 -3.67
CA ILE A 121 9.17 13.05 -3.36
C ILE A 121 7.85 13.80 -3.07
N GLU A 122 6.84 13.63 -3.93
CA GLU A 122 5.52 14.26 -3.73
C GLU A 122 4.81 13.71 -2.48
N LEU A 123 4.92 12.41 -2.22
CA LEU A 123 4.36 11.78 -1.02
C LEU A 123 5.02 12.33 0.26
N ARG A 124 6.35 12.54 0.25
CA ARG A 124 7.03 13.23 1.36
C ARG A 124 6.55 14.66 1.53
N ARG A 125 6.29 15.39 0.44
CA ARG A 125 5.79 16.77 0.48
C ARG A 125 4.44 16.84 1.20
N VAL A 126 3.49 15.95 0.84
CA VAL A 126 2.14 15.95 1.40
C VAL A 126 2.01 15.27 2.77
N LEU A 127 3.05 14.59 3.25
CA LEU A 127 3.10 13.98 4.57
C LEU A 127 3.29 15.06 5.64
N LYS A 128 2.61 14.98 6.79
CA LYS A 128 2.81 15.87 7.96
C LYS A 128 4.15 15.60 8.64
N LYS A 129 4.67 16.56 9.42
CA LYS A 129 5.93 16.40 10.21
C LYS A 129 5.87 15.21 11.16
N THR A 130 4.70 14.98 11.78
CA THR A 130 4.42 13.84 12.66
C THR A 130 4.03 12.58 11.91
N GLY A 131 3.97 12.64 10.58
CA GLY A 131 3.46 11.57 9.74
C GLY A 131 4.46 10.48 9.43
N SER A 132 3.93 9.34 9.02
CA SER A 132 4.65 8.12 8.68
C SER A 132 4.28 7.61 7.30
N ILE A 133 5.26 6.98 6.62
CA ILE A 133 5.05 6.34 5.32
C ILE A 133 5.53 4.89 5.37
N TYR A 134 4.73 4.00 4.80
CA TYR A 134 5.01 2.57 4.67
C TYR A 134 5.00 2.19 3.20
N LEU A 135 6.16 1.85 2.67
CA LEU A 135 6.33 1.40 1.29
C LEU A 135 6.43 -0.13 1.28
N HIS A 136 5.41 -0.78 0.74
CA HIS A 136 5.42 -2.21 0.51
C HIS A 136 6.19 -2.52 -0.77
N CYS A 137 7.08 -3.47 -0.72
CA CYS A 137 7.87 -3.90 -1.86
C CYS A 137 8.29 -5.37 -1.73
N ASP A 138 8.50 -6.00 -2.87
CA ASP A 138 9.07 -7.34 -2.90
C ASP A 138 10.60 -7.29 -2.70
N PRO A 139 11.25 -8.43 -2.42
CA PRO A 139 12.69 -8.50 -2.26
C PRO A 139 13.50 -8.06 -3.50
N THR A 140 12.91 -8.08 -4.70
CA THR A 140 13.60 -7.71 -5.95
C THR A 140 13.87 -6.21 -6.02
N ALA A 141 12.86 -5.40 -5.64
CA ALA A 141 12.93 -3.94 -5.72
C ALA A 141 13.36 -3.28 -4.40
N SER A 142 13.18 -3.95 -3.25
CA SER A 142 13.31 -3.35 -1.92
C SER A 142 14.67 -2.70 -1.67
N HIS A 143 15.77 -3.29 -2.13
CA HIS A 143 17.11 -2.76 -1.91
C HIS A 143 17.36 -1.43 -2.63
N TYR A 144 16.89 -1.30 -3.88
CA TYR A 144 16.96 -0.05 -4.64
C TYR A 144 16.05 1.01 -4.04
N LEU A 145 14.81 0.62 -3.71
CA LEU A 145 13.84 1.53 -3.09
C LEU A 145 14.31 2.04 -1.73
N LYS A 146 15.04 1.22 -0.97
CA LYS A 146 15.66 1.66 0.30
C LYS A 146 16.63 2.81 0.08
N LEU A 147 17.47 2.75 -0.95
CA LEU A 147 18.40 3.84 -1.29
C LEU A 147 17.65 5.09 -1.71
N VAL A 148 16.61 4.95 -2.53
CA VAL A 148 15.73 6.07 -2.94
C VAL A 148 15.06 6.71 -1.73
N MET A 149 14.50 5.91 -0.83
CA MET A 149 13.86 6.41 0.40
C MET A 149 14.87 7.11 1.31
N ASP A 150 16.10 6.61 1.43
CA ASP A 150 17.17 7.28 2.18
C ASP A 150 17.54 8.64 1.58
N ALA A 151 17.60 8.77 0.25
CA ALA A 151 17.89 10.02 -0.43
C ALA A 151 16.75 11.05 -0.29
N ILE A 152 15.50 10.58 -0.24
CA ILE A 152 14.31 11.43 -0.14
C ILE A 152 14.01 11.82 1.31
N PHE A 153 13.88 10.85 2.20
CA PHE A 153 13.46 11.06 3.60
C PHE A 153 14.63 11.36 4.54
N GLY A 154 15.84 10.97 4.17
CA GLY A 154 17.01 10.95 5.03
C GLY A 154 17.15 9.65 5.81
N LYS A 155 18.36 9.08 5.83
CA LYS A 155 18.69 7.84 6.54
C LYS A 155 18.31 7.86 8.02
N GLN A 156 18.41 9.02 8.67
CA GLN A 156 18.06 9.21 10.08
C GLN A 156 16.56 9.03 10.37
N ASN A 157 15.71 9.17 9.36
CA ASN A 157 14.26 9.05 9.45
C ASN A 157 13.74 7.62 9.13
N PHE A 158 14.64 6.71 8.82
CA PHE A 158 14.33 5.28 8.73
C PHE A 158 13.98 4.73 10.11
N VAL A 159 12.82 4.09 10.23
CA VAL A 159 12.34 3.52 11.49
C VAL A 159 12.60 2.03 11.53
N ASN A 160 11.97 1.26 10.64
CA ASN A 160 12.13 -0.19 10.54
C ASN A 160 12.05 -0.68 9.09
N GLU A 161 12.69 -1.80 8.81
CA GLU A 161 12.32 -2.72 7.75
C GLU A 161 11.45 -3.81 8.38
N ILE A 162 10.18 -3.87 7.98
CA ILE A 162 9.24 -4.86 8.47
C ILE A 162 9.21 -6.02 7.48
N ILE A 163 9.37 -7.24 7.98
CA ILE A 163 9.26 -8.47 7.20
C ILE A 163 7.85 -9.03 7.39
N TRP A 164 7.01 -8.88 6.37
CA TRP A 164 5.75 -9.58 6.35
C TRP A 164 5.96 -11.01 5.88
N TYR A 165 5.94 -11.95 6.82
CA TYR A 165 6.05 -13.38 6.57
C TYR A 165 4.67 -14.02 6.49
N TYR A 166 4.41 -14.72 5.39
CA TYR A 166 3.16 -15.43 5.14
C TYR A 166 3.38 -16.97 5.19
N PRO A 167 3.05 -17.60 6.34
CA PRO A 167 3.39 -19.01 6.62
C PRO A 167 2.64 -20.02 5.74
N ASN A 168 1.55 -19.60 5.10
CA ASN A 168 0.69 -20.43 4.28
C ASN A 168 1.07 -20.46 2.78
N LYS A 169 2.24 -19.96 2.39
CA LYS A 169 2.74 -20.04 1.02
C LYS A 169 3.04 -21.49 0.65
N ILE A 170 2.42 -21.97 -0.44
CA ILE A 170 2.66 -23.31 -0.95
C ILE A 170 3.97 -23.34 -1.73
N PRO A 171 4.95 -24.21 -1.37
CA PRO A 171 6.20 -24.33 -2.09
C PRO A 171 6.03 -24.93 -3.48
N ASP A 172 6.71 -24.37 -4.49
CA ASP A 172 6.85 -25.02 -5.79
C ASP A 172 8.08 -25.93 -5.79
N ARG A 173 7.88 -27.23 -5.64
CA ARG A 173 8.96 -28.23 -5.54
C ARG A 173 9.79 -28.39 -6.82
N ARG A 174 9.33 -27.85 -7.95
CA ARG A 174 10.06 -27.90 -9.24
C ARG A 174 11.18 -26.86 -9.31
N LYS A 175 11.13 -25.83 -8.49
CA LYS A 175 12.09 -24.72 -8.48
C LYS A 175 13.28 -25.06 -7.59
N LYS A 176 14.50 -24.81 -8.08
CA LYS A 176 15.76 -24.98 -7.33
C LYS A 176 16.09 -23.71 -6.52
N LEU A 177 15.16 -23.29 -5.64
CA LEU A 177 15.31 -22.10 -4.79
C LEU A 177 14.49 -22.26 -3.51
N PHE A 178 14.80 -21.49 -2.50
CA PHE A 178 13.96 -21.34 -1.33
C PHE A 178 12.68 -20.59 -1.71
N THR A 179 11.53 -21.10 -1.26
CA THR A 179 10.24 -20.45 -1.55
C THR A 179 10.20 -19.07 -0.92
N GLN A 180 9.98 -18.05 -1.75
CA GLN A 180 9.74 -16.70 -1.25
C GLN A 180 8.40 -16.68 -0.50
N SER A 181 8.46 -16.44 0.80
CA SER A 181 7.30 -16.43 1.72
C SER A 181 7.24 -15.13 2.50
N SER A 182 7.86 -14.08 2.00
CA SER A 182 7.85 -12.77 2.67
C SER A 182 8.00 -11.63 1.69
N ASP A 183 7.41 -10.50 2.05
CA ASP A 183 7.66 -9.19 1.43
C ASP A 183 8.30 -8.24 2.44
N ARG A 184 8.73 -7.08 1.97
CA ARG A 184 9.35 -6.03 2.77
C ARG A 184 8.43 -4.83 2.84
N ILE A 185 8.37 -4.21 4.02
CA ILE A 185 7.68 -2.93 4.19
C ILE A 185 8.69 -1.96 4.80
N LEU A 186 9.07 -0.96 4.03
CA LEU A 186 9.99 0.08 4.49
C LEU A 186 9.22 1.15 5.24
N PHE A 187 9.48 1.29 6.53
CA PHE A 187 8.84 2.26 7.39
C PHE A 187 9.75 3.46 7.64
N TYR A 188 9.28 4.64 7.22
CA TYR A 188 9.92 5.93 7.46
C TYR A 188 8.97 6.88 8.16
N ALA A 189 9.53 7.73 9.01
CA ALA A 189 8.86 8.92 9.52
C ALA A 189 9.28 10.14 8.68
N LYS A 190 8.45 11.19 8.59
CA LYS A 190 8.92 12.47 8.03
C LYS A 190 10.00 13.08 8.92
N ASN A 191 9.77 13.07 10.25
CA ASN A 191 10.74 13.43 11.29
C ASN A 191 10.72 12.34 12.36
N ARG A 192 11.78 11.54 12.43
CA ARG A 192 11.91 10.51 13.46
C ARG A 192 12.00 11.14 14.85
N GLY A 193 11.20 10.62 15.79
CA GLY A 193 11.08 11.18 17.15
C GLY A 193 9.87 12.08 17.34
N GLU A 194 9.32 12.66 16.26
CA GLU A 194 8.08 13.44 16.30
C GLU A 194 6.86 12.63 15.78
N HIS A 195 7.12 11.53 15.07
CA HIS A 195 6.08 10.73 14.43
C HIS A 195 5.18 10.03 15.45
N THR A 196 3.91 9.89 15.07
CA THR A 196 2.94 9.10 15.84
C THR A 196 3.33 7.62 15.80
N PHE A 197 3.52 7.02 16.98
CA PHE A 197 3.74 5.58 17.12
C PHE A 197 3.04 5.05 18.35
N ASN A 198 2.06 4.17 18.16
CA ASN A 198 1.31 3.50 19.21
C ASN A 198 1.84 2.08 19.36
N LEU A 199 2.43 1.79 20.50
CA LEU A 199 2.92 0.45 20.82
C LEU A 199 1.75 -0.55 20.75
N GLN A 200 1.97 -1.68 20.09
CA GLN A 200 0.98 -2.73 19.98
C GLN A 200 1.48 -4.02 20.60
N GLU A 201 0.54 -4.77 21.17
CA GLU A 201 0.79 -6.09 21.71
C GLU A 201 -0.04 -7.14 20.97
N GLU A 202 0.50 -8.34 20.89
CA GLU A 202 -0.21 -9.50 20.37
C GLU A 202 -0.16 -10.65 21.38
N LYS A 203 -1.14 -11.55 21.30
CA LYS A 203 -1.19 -12.74 22.15
C LYS A 203 -0.04 -13.69 21.81
N ARG A 204 0.64 -14.22 22.81
CA ARG A 204 1.65 -15.25 22.62
C ARG A 204 1.00 -16.59 22.28
N GLU A 205 1.65 -17.39 21.47
CA GLU A 205 1.23 -18.79 21.23
C GLU A 205 1.27 -19.61 22.53
N LYS A 206 2.30 -19.36 23.35
CA LYS A 206 2.42 -19.96 24.68
C LYS A 206 2.78 -18.87 25.69
N PRO A 207 2.03 -18.77 26.80
CA PRO A 207 2.40 -17.86 27.88
C PRO A 207 3.80 -18.18 28.41
N ILE A 208 4.50 -17.16 28.86
CA ILE A 208 5.82 -17.30 29.48
C ILE A 208 5.77 -16.82 30.92
N THR A 209 6.52 -17.48 31.79
CA THR A 209 6.70 -17.03 33.17
C THR A 209 8.00 -16.24 33.26
N VAL A 210 7.90 -15.00 33.76
CA VAL A 210 9.03 -14.09 33.93
C VAL A 210 9.05 -13.54 35.36
N THR A 211 10.24 -13.14 35.80
CA THR A 211 10.38 -12.47 37.11
C THR A 211 9.79 -11.06 37.04
N LYS A 212 9.00 -10.72 38.05
CA LYS A 212 8.48 -9.37 38.24
C LYS A 212 9.62 -8.42 38.60
N MET A 213 9.80 -7.36 37.82
CA MET A 213 10.78 -6.30 38.05
C MET A 213 10.08 -4.96 38.27
N GLN A 214 10.68 -4.11 39.08
CA GLN A 214 10.27 -2.71 39.26
C GLN A 214 11.49 -1.78 39.12
N LYS A 215 11.25 -0.52 38.77
CA LYS A 215 12.30 0.50 38.76
C LYS A 215 12.37 1.17 40.13
N VAL A 216 13.55 1.12 40.78
CA VAL A 216 13.83 1.86 42.02
C VAL A 216 15.06 2.71 41.70
N GLN A 217 14.94 4.03 41.87
CA GLN A 217 16.00 5.01 41.54
C GLN A 217 16.66 4.78 40.15
N GLY A 218 15.82 4.51 39.15
CA GLY A 218 16.30 4.28 37.77
C GLY A 218 16.84 2.88 37.46
N LYS A 219 17.12 2.05 38.49
CA LYS A 219 17.62 0.68 38.31
C LYS A 219 16.49 -0.34 38.36
N LYS A 220 16.56 -1.39 37.51
CA LYS A 220 15.64 -2.52 37.55
C LYS A 220 16.02 -3.45 38.69
N VAL A 221 15.08 -3.71 39.60
CA VAL A 221 15.24 -4.64 40.74
C VAL A 221 14.14 -5.69 40.74
N TYR A 222 14.45 -6.88 41.20
CA TYR A 222 13.48 -7.96 41.37
C TYR A 222 12.49 -7.63 42.49
N VAL A 223 11.20 -7.83 42.22
CA VAL A 223 10.17 -7.76 43.26
C VAL A 223 10.18 -9.08 44.05
N ARG A 224 10.28 -9.02 45.38
CA ARG A 224 10.24 -10.19 46.27
C ARG A 224 8.93 -10.20 47.06
N GLY A 225 8.43 -11.39 47.35
CA GLY A 225 7.30 -11.61 48.23
C GLY A 225 7.72 -11.52 49.71
N GLU A 226 6.76 -11.69 50.59
CA GLU A 226 6.97 -11.71 52.05
C GLU A 226 7.90 -12.85 52.50
N ASP A 227 7.94 -13.95 51.71
CA ASP A 227 8.83 -15.09 51.90
C ASP A 227 10.28 -14.86 51.37
N GLY A 228 10.58 -13.65 50.88
CA GLY A 228 11.87 -13.27 50.31
C GLY A 228 12.13 -13.81 48.90
N LYS A 229 11.24 -14.65 48.33
CA LYS A 229 11.39 -15.20 46.99
C LYS A 229 10.98 -14.20 45.94
N VAL A 230 11.58 -14.33 44.73
CA VAL A 230 11.25 -13.48 43.61
C VAL A 230 9.84 -13.81 43.10
N ILE A 231 9.02 -12.78 42.89
CA ILE A 231 7.66 -12.94 42.36
C ILE A 231 7.76 -13.26 40.88
N LEU A 232 7.09 -14.33 40.48
CA LEU A 232 6.91 -14.72 39.08
C LEU A 232 5.54 -14.22 38.60
N ILE A 233 5.50 -13.73 37.33
CA ILE A 233 4.27 -13.33 36.65
C ILE A 233 4.18 -14.04 35.30
N THR A 234 3.00 -14.45 34.92
CA THR A 234 2.72 -14.99 33.59
C THR A 234 2.40 -13.87 32.64
N ARG A 235 3.05 -13.86 31.48
CA ARG A 235 2.76 -12.95 30.38
C ARG A 235 2.22 -13.74 29.20
N ASP A 236 1.01 -13.45 28.82
CA ASP A 236 0.28 -14.02 27.68
C ASP A 236 0.34 -13.13 26.43
N THR A 237 0.82 -11.88 26.57
CA THR A 237 1.05 -10.96 25.47
C THR A 237 2.54 -10.67 25.25
N ARG A 238 2.88 -10.18 24.06
CA ARG A 238 4.19 -9.63 23.71
C ARG A 238 4.05 -8.40 22.86
N ILE A 239 5.00 -7.49 22.97
CA ILE A 239 5.14 -6.38 22.03
C ILE A 239 5.39 -6.96 20.65
N ILE A 240 4.70 -6.41 19.65
CA ILE A 240 4.88 -6.81 18.25
C ILE A 240 6.27 -6.40 17.79
N ASP A 241 6.99 -7.36 17.21
CA ASP A 241 8.30 -7.17 16.58
C ASP A 241 8.15 -6.76 15.10
N ASP A 242 9.26 -6.66 14.36
CA ASP A 242 9.30 -6.31 12.94
C ASP A 242 9.14 -7.53 11.99
N ILE A 243 8.90 -8.73 12.54
CA ILE A 243 8.59 -9.94 11.76
C ILE A 243 7.10 -10.27 11.94
N TRP A 244 6.29 -9.86 10.98
CA TRP A 244 4.84 -10.02 11.04
C TRP A 244 4.37 -11.31 10.39
N ARG A 245 3.83 -12.21 11.19
CA ARG A 245 3.31 -13.51 10.74
C ARG A 245 1.82 -13.40 10.45
N ILE A 246 1.50 -12.92 9.25
CA ILE A 246 0.12 -12.73 8.79
C ILE A 246 -0.07 -13.58 7.52
N PRO A 247 -1.01 -14.53 7.48
CA PRO A 247 -1.20 -15.39 6.32
C PRO A 247 -1.73 -14.63 5.10
N LEU A 248 -1.41 -15.15 3.90
CA LEU A 248 -2.05 -14.71 2.66
C LEU A 248 -3.54 -15.09 2.67
N LEU A 249 -4.34 -14.33 1.94
CA LEU A 249 -5.75 -14.61 1.74
C LEU A 249 -5.94 -15.82 0.81
N MET A 250 -6.38 -16.93 1.39
CA MET A 250 -6.67 -18.18 0.68
C MET A 250 -8.10 -18.62 1.01
N GLY A 251 -9.09 -18.02 0.33
CA GLY A 251 -10.48 -18.42 0.52
C GLY A 251 -11.20 -17.83 1.74
N GLN A 252 -10.61 -16.86 2.44
CA GLN A 252 -11.28 -16.15 3.53
C GLN A 252 -12.41 -15.25 3.02
N ALA A 253 -13.39 -14.96 3.88
CA ALA A 253 -14.57 -14.16 3.56
C ALA A 253 -14.23 -12.72 3.07
N GLU A 254 -13.09 -12.17 3.47
CA GLU A 254 -12.63 -10.86 3.03
C GLU A 254 -12.06 -10.84 1.60
N ARG A 255 -11.86 -12.02 0.97
CA ARG A 255 -11.28 -12.11 -0.38
C ARG A 255 -12.29 -11.66 -1.44
N LEU A 256 -11.91 -10.62 -2.19
CA LEU A 256 -12.73 -10.03 -3.26
C LEU A 256 -12.40 -10.58 -4.65
N GLY A 257 -11.42 -11.49 -4.78
CA GLY A 257 -10.94 -11.98 -6.06
C GLY A 257 -9.91 -11.07 -6.75
N TYR A 258 -9.55 -9.96 -6.15
CA TYR A 258 -8.49 -9.08 -6.66
C TYR A 258 -7.11 -9.70 -6.43
N PRO A 259 -6.26 -9.84 -7.48
CA PRO A 259 -5.05 -10.67 -7.42
C PRO A 259 -4.03 -10.25 -6.36
N THR A 260 -3.91 -8.94 -6.12
CA THR A 260 -2.90 -8.34 -5.22
C THR A 260 -3.48 -7.91 -3.88
N GLN A 261 -4.71 -8.35 -3.55
CA GLN A 261 -5.38 -7.98 -2.29
C GLN A 261 -4.52 -8.34 -1.08
N LYS A 262 -4.24 -7.34 -0.24
CA LYS A 262 -3.57 -7.53 1.05
C LYS A 262 -4.58 -7.87 2.16
N PRO A 263 -4.17 -8.65 3.18
CA PRO A 263 -5.01 -8.93 4.34
C PRO A 263 -5.34 -7.66 5.15
N GLU A 264 -6.59 -7.51 5.60
CA GLU A 264 -6.98 -6.40 6.47
C GLU A 264 -6.14 -6.34 7.76
N ALA A 265 -5.77 -7.48 8.32
CA ALA A 265 -4.91 -7.56 9.51
C ALA A 265 -3.55 -6.87 9.34
N LEU A 266 -2.99 -6.88 8.11
CA LEU A 266 -1.75 -6.18 7.79
C LEU A 266 -1.93 -4.67 7.91
N LEU A 267 -2.99 -4.14 7.26
CA LEU A 267 -3.28 -2.71 7.23
C LEU A 267 -3.77 -2.21 8.60
N GLU A 268 -4.51 -3.03 9.33
CA GLU A 268 -4.94 -2.71 10.68
C GLU A 268 -3.74 -2.47 11.61
N ARG A 269 -2.71 -3.33 11.53
CA ARG A 269 -1.48 -3.18 12.31
C ARG A 269 -0.76 -1.87 11.97
N ILE A 270 -0.63 -1.54 10.69
CA ILE A 270 0.00 -0.29 10.22
C ILE A 270 -0.79 0.93 10.70
N ILE A 271 -2.09 0.95 10.45
CA ILE A 271 -2.95 2.11 10.77
C ILE A 271 -3.00 2.36 12.27
N LYS A 272 -3.15 1.31 13.08
CA LYS A 272 -3.13 1.42 14.54
C LYS A 272 -1.78 1.90 15.08
N ALA A 273 -0.66 1.46 14.48
CA ALA A 273 0.67 1.87 14.91
C ALA A 273 0.92 3.37 14.68
N SER A 274 0.51 3.90 13.53
CA SER A 274 0.97 5.21 13.06
C SER A 274 -0.14 6.23 12.85
N SER A 275 -1.31 6.03 13.48
CA SER A 275 -2.40 7.00 13.44
C SER A 275 -3.33 6.91 14.67
N LYS A 276 -4.11 7.95 14.86
CA LYS A 276 -5.20 8.05 15.84
C LYS A 276 -6.53 8.19 15.12
N GLU A 277 -7.64 8.05 15.83
CA GLU A 277 -8.98 8.36 15.30
C GLU A 277 -9.04 9.79 14.78
N GLY A 278 -9.65 9.98 13.62
CA GLY A 278 -9.73 11.26 12.93
C GLY A 278 -8.50 11.66 12.11
N ASP A 279 -7.36 10.96 12.22
CA ASP A 279 -6.17 11.20 11.42
C ASP A 279 -6.43 10.88 9.93
N TRP A 280 -5.65 11.50 9.05
CA TRP A 280 -5.77 11.36 7.59
C TRP A 280 -4.84 10.30 7.04
N ILE A 281 -5.42 9.32 6.36
CA ILE A 281 -4.72 8.21 5.70
C ILE A 281 -4.77 8.43 4.18
N LEU A 282 -3.64 8.26 3.50
CA LEU A 282 -3.54 8.21 2.05
C LEU A 282 -3.08 6.83 1.59
N ASP A 283 -3.79 6.28 0.61
CA ASP A 283 -3.32 5.16 -0.19
C ASP A 283 -3.29 5.58 -1.67
N PRO A 284 -2.10 5.88 -2.23
CA PRO A 284 -1.97 6.35 -3.62
C PRO A 284 -1.97 5.23 -4.66
N PHE A 285 -2.08 3.96 -4.24
CA PHE A 285 -2.19 2.77 -5.08
C PHE A 285 -3.23 1.82 -4.48
N CYS A 286 -4.47 2.32 -4.33
CA CYS A 286 -5.40 1.68 -3.41
C CYS A 286 -6.01 0.36 -3.89
N GLY A 287 -5.89 -0.02 -5.18
CA GLY A 287 -6.33 -1.31 -5.72
C GLY A 287 -7.76 -1.67 -5.30
N CYS A 288 -7.94 -2.78 -4.60
CA CYS A 288 -9.25 -3.18 -4.08
C CYS A 288 -9.65 -2.51 -2.74
N GLY A 289 -8.90 -1.50 -2.28
CA GLY A 289 -9.26 -0.65 -1.15
C GLY A 289 -9.14 -1.28 0.23
N THR A 290 -8.18 -2.17 0.45
CA THR A 290 -7.99 -2.75 1.79
C THR A 290 -7.64 -1.67 2.82
N THR A 291 -6.73 -0.74 2.47
CA THR A 291 -6.34 0.36 3.35
C THR A 291 -7.52 1.25 3.72
N VAL A 292 -8.31 1.68 2.73
CA VAL A 292 -9.43 2.59 2.97
C VAL A 292 -10.57 1.92 3.74
N ALA A 293 -10.80 0.61 3.53
CA ALA A 293 -11.78 -0.14 4.30
C ALA A 293 -11.38 -0.28 5.77
N VAL A 294 -10.09 -0.54 6.04
CA VAL A 294 -9.58 -0.60 7.41
C VAL A 294 -9.57 0.78 8.06
N ALA A 295 -9.19 1.84 7.32
CA ALA A 295 -9.22 3.21 7.81
C ALA A 295 -10.65 3.62 8.22
N GLU A 296 -11.67 3.32 7.39
CA GLU A 296 -13.08 3.55 7.70
C GLU A 296 -13.53 2.79 8.95
N ARG A 297 -13.14 1.51 9.10
CA ARG A 297 -13.48 0.69 10.27
C ARG A 297 -12.89 1.20 11.56
N LEU A 298 -11.71 1.83 11.47
CA LEU A 298 -10.97 2.38 12.60
C LEU A 298 -11.25 3.88 12.83
N ASP A 299 -12.26 4.45 12.20
CA ASP A 299 -12.67 5.85 12.31
C ASP A 299 -11.54 6.86 11.95
N ARG A 300 -10.76 6.53 10.91
CA ARG A 300 -9.80 7.45 10.28
C ARG A 300 -10.44 8.11 9.06
N ASN A 301 -10.00 9.35 8.78
CA ASN A 301 -10.26 9.98 7.49
C ASN A 301 -9.35 9.35 6.43
N TRP A 302 -9.86 9.18 5.21
CA TRP A 302 -9.06 8.54 4.18
C TRP A 302 -9.28 9.13 2.79
N ILE A 303 -8.22 9.03 1.98
CA ILE A 303 -8.20 9.28 0.55
C ILE A 303 -7.53 8.09 -0.11
N GLY A 304 -8.16 7.59 -1.19
CA GLY A 304 -7.61 6.57 -2.06
C GLY A 304 -7.43 7.11 -3.47
N ILE A 305 -6.36 6.70 -4.14
CA ILE A 305 -6.11 7.01 -5.55
C ILE A 305 -5.89 5.72 -6.31
N ASP A 306 -6.52 5.57 -7.46
CA ASP A 306 -6.26 4.48 -8.38
C ASP A 306 -6.45 4.92 -9.84
N ILE A 307 -5.70 4.29 -10.73
CA ILE A 307 -5.74 4.60 -12.16
C ILE A 307 -6.84 3.84 -12.91
N THR A 308 -7.46 2.83 -12.26
CA THR A 308 -8.46 1.97 -12.90
C THR A 308 -9.87 2.21 -12.36
N THR A 309 -10.84 2.28 -13.26
CA THR A 309 -12.26 2.36 -12.89
C THR A 309 -12.74 1.10 -12.19
N LEU A 310 -12.16 -0.06 -12.54
CA LEU A 310 -12.44 -1.34 -11.88
C LEU A 310 -12.11 -1.26 -10.38
N ALA A 311 -10.95 -0.72 -10.00
CA ALA A 311 -10.56 -0.54 -8.61
C ALA A 311 -11.52 0.40 -7.89
N ILE A 312 -11.85 1.56 -8.47
CA ILE A 312 -12.80 2.51 -7.90
C ILE A 312 -14.16 1.86 -7.62
N ASN A 313 -14.68 1.08 -8.57
CA ASN A 313 -15.96 0.38 -8.44
C ASN A 313 -15.91 -0.70 -7.35
N LEU A 314 -14.83 -1.48 -7.33
CA LEU A 314 -14.63 -2.52 -6.34
C LEU A 314 -14.57 -1.95 -4.92
N ILE A 315 -13.87 -0.83 -4.73
CA ILE A 315 -13.80 -0.12 -3.45
C ILE A 315 -15.19 0.37 -3.02
N LYS A 316 -15.94 1.02 -3.92
CA LYS A 316 -17.30 1.49 -3.63
C LYS A 316 -18.21 0.34 -3.21
N HIS A 317 -18.17 -0.77 -3.93
CA HIS A 317 -18.94 -1.97 -3.61
C HIS A 317 -18.56 -2.56 -2.25
N ARG A 318 -17.25 -2.73 -2.00
CA ARG A 318 -16.72 -3.21 -0.73
C ARG A 318 -17.19 -2.37 0.45
N LEU A 319 -17.02 -1.06 0.37
CA LEU A 319 -17.37 -0.14 1.45
C LEU A 319 -18.88 -0.09 1.70
N ARG A 320 -19.69 -0.06 0.65
CA ARG A 320 -21.17 -0.14 0.78
C ARG A 320 -21.63 -1.42 1.44
N LYS A 321 -21.02 -2.56 1.08
CA LYS A 321 -21.34 -3.87 1.68
C LYS A 321 -20.86 -3.97 3.13
N GLN A 322 -19.65 -3.52 3.42
CA GLN A 322 -19.00 -3.67 4.73
C GLN A 322 -19.59 -2.71 5.77
N PHE A 323 -20.11 -1.54 5.33
CA PHE A 323 -20.64 -0.48 6.18
C PHE A 323 -22.09 -0.10 5.78
N ALA A 324 -22.88 -1.11 5.43
CA ALA A 324 -24.28 -0.91 4.99
C ALA A 324 -25.13 -0.22 6.05
N ASP A 325 -24.88 -0.49 7.32
CA ASP A 325 -25.53 0.11 8.48
C ASP A 325 -25.17 1.59 8.71
N LYS A 326 -24.00 2.03 8.27
CA LYS A 326 -23.50 3.40 8.46
C LYS A 326 -23.91 4.35 7.33
N ASN A 327 -24.48 3.87 6.22
CA ASN A 327 -24.85 4.64 5.02
C ASN A 327 -23.77 5.67 4.61
N ILE A 328 -22.52 5.24 4.51
CA ILE A 328 -21.38 6.11 4.24
C ILE A 328 -21.46 6.74 2.84
N LYS A 329 -21.25 8.05 2.74
CA LYS A 329 -21.16 8.76 1.47
C LYS A 329 -19.71 8.76 0.99
N ILE A 330 -19.46 8.19 -0.19
CA ILE A 330 -18.16 8.15 -0.85
C ILE A 330 -18.15 9.19 -1.97
N TRP A 331 -17.11 10.01 -2.00
CA TRP A 331 -16.90 10.99 -3.06
C TRP A 331 -15.92 10.40 -4.08
N VAL A 332 -16.22 10.62 -5.37
CA VAL A 332 -15.34 10.19 -6.47
C VAL A 332 -15.05 11.40 -7.35
N ASP A 333 -13.78 11.64 -7.65
CA ASP A 333 -13.31 12.67 -8.56
C ASP A 333 -12.43 12.06 -9.65
N GLY A 334 -12.45 12.65 -10.87
CA GLY A 334 -11.69 12.19 -12.03
C GLY A 334 -12.49 11.32 -13.01
N LEU A 335 -13.61 10.69 -12.59
CA LEU A 335 -14.49 9.95 -13.51
C LEU A 335 -15.31 10.91 -14.42
N PRO A 336 -15.66 10.46 -15.64
CA PRO A 336 -16.52 11.22 -16.53
C PRO A 336 -17.85 11.66 -15.86
N LYS A 337 -18.23 12.92 -16.04
CA LYS A 337 -19.48 13.49 -15.51
C LYS A 337 -20.48 13.82 -16.63
N ASP A 338 -20.03 13.79 -17.88
CA ASP A 338 -20.81 14.10 -19.06
C ASP A 338 -20.42 13.27 -20.26
N LEU A 339 -21.16 13.42 -21.37
CA LEU A 339 -20.93 12.69 -22.62
C LEU A 339 -19.55 12.98 -23.24
N SER A 340 -19.01 14.18 -23.06
CA SER A 340 -17.69 14.54 -23.58
C SER A 340 -16.59 13.78 -22.87
N GLY A 341 -16.63 13.76 -21.53
CA GLY A 341 -15.74 12.98 -20.70
C GLY A 341 -15.84 11.47 -20.98
N ALA A 342 -17.07 10.97 -21.14
CA ALA A 342 -17.32 9.58 -21.50
C ALA A 342 -16.68 9.19 -22.84
N LYS A 343 -16.84 10.04 -23.89
CA LYS A 343 -16.19 9.84 -25.18
C LYS A 343 -14.66 9.90 -25.11
N ALA A 344 -14.13 10.80 -24.27
CA ALA A 344 -12.68 10.91 -24.06
C ALA A 344 -12.13 9.65 -23.37
N LEU A 345 -12.84 9.11 -22.36
CA LEU A 345 -12.46 7.87 -21.69
C LEU A 345 -12.50 6.69 -22.67
N PHE A 346 -13.58 6.54 -23.46
CA PHE A 346 -13.69 5.50 -24.49
C PHE A 346 -12.56 5.55 -25.50
N LYS A 347 -12.19 6.76 -25.95
CA LYS A 347 -11.09 6.93 -26.91
C LYS A 347 -9.74 6.60 -26.30
N LYS A 348 -9.55 6.88 -25.02
CA LYS A 348 -8.33 6.60 -24.28
C LYS A 348 -8.19 5.11 -23.98
N ASP A 349 -9.25 4.50 -23.45
CA ASP A 349 -9.31 3.10 -23.05
C ASP A 349 -10.76 2.59 -23.07
N PRO A 350 -11.15 1.75 -24.08
CA PRO A 350 -12.50 1.21 -24.16
C PRO A 350 -12.89 0.32 -22.96
N PHE A 351 -11.94 -0.37 -22.34
CA PHE A 351 -12.24 -1.23 -21.19
C PHE A 351 -12.50 -0.40 -19.93
N GLU A 352 -11.73 0.65 -19.70
CA GLU A 352 -12.00 1.61 -18.63
C GLU A 352 -13.38 2.25 -18.79
N PHE A 353 -13.78 2.54 -20.03
CA PHE A 353 -15.12 3.04 -20.32
C PHE A 353 -16.21 2.00 -20.02
N GLU A 354 -16.01 0.72 -20.36
CA GLU A 354 -16.94 -0.36 -20.03
C GLU A 354 -17.15 -0.48 -18.52
N TYR A 355 -16.06 -0.48 -17.73
CA TYR A 355 -16.15 -0.51 -16.28
C TYR A 355 -16.84 0.72 -15.70
N TRP A 356 -16.62 1.89 -16.27
CA TRP A 356 -17.34 3.09 -15.90
C TRP A 356 -18.84 2.95 -16.19
N CYS A 357 -19.23 2.38 -17.31
CA CYS A 357 -20.64 2.11 -17.64
C CYS A 357 -21.28 1.13 -16.64
N LEU A 358 -20.56 0.07 -16.24
CA LEU A 358 -21.04 -0.86 -15.21
C LEU A 358 -21.27 -0.15 -13.87
N ASP A 359 -20.41 0.78 -13.49
CA ASP A 359 -20.58 1.56 -12.26
C ASP A 359 -21.85 2.42 -12.28
N LEU A 360 -22.19 3.03 -13.42
CA LEU A 360 -23.41 3.84 -13.57
C LEU A 360 -24.70 3.06 -13.27
N VAL A 361 -24.71 1.76 -13.54
CA VAL A 361 -25.84 0.86 -13.26
C VAL A 361 -25.64 0.04 -11.99
N ASN A 362 -24.63 0.37 -11.17
CA ASN A 362 -24.23 -0.38 -9.96
C ASN A 362 -24.00 -1.89 -10.22
N ALA A 363 -23.53 -2.25 -11.42
CA ALA A 363 -23.16 -3.60 -11.78
C ALA A 363 -21.65 -3.86 -11.57
N MET A 364 -21.31 -5.11 -11.40
CA MET A 364 -19.93 -5.59 -11.38
C MET A 364 -19.71 -6.51 -12.56
N PRO A 365 -18.48 -6.58 -13.11
CA PRO A 365 -18.16 -7.55 -14.15
C PRO A 365 -18.49 -8.97 -13.66
N ALA A 366 -19.04 -9.81 -14.55
CA ALA A 366 -19.37 -11.18 -14.22
C ALA A 366 -18.08 -11.95 -13.85
N GLN A 367 -18.01 -12.49 -12.65
CA GLN A 367 -16.93 -13.41 -12.27
C GLN A 367 -17.17 -14.73 -12.99
N SER A 368 -16.20 -15.21 -13.77
CA SER A 368 -16.31 -16.55 -14.33
C SER A 368 -16.34 -17.57 -13.21
N LYS A 369 -17.31 -18.46 -13.24
CA LYS A 369 -17.34 -19.64 -12.38
C LYS A 369 -16.17 -20.54 -12.78
N THR A 370 -15.14 -20.62 -11.95
CA THR A 370 -14.10 -21.64 -12.11
C THR A 370 -14.70 -23.02 -11.95
N LYS A 371 -14.18 -24.06 -12.63
CA LYS A 371 -14.64 -25.46 -12.51
C LYS A 371 -14.71 -25.98 -11.05
N GLU A 372 -14.01 -25.36 -10.10
CA GLU A 372 -14.09 -25.66 -8.66
C GLU A 372 -15.42 -25.23 -8.03
N ASN A 373 -16.05 -24.16 -8.54
CA ASN A 373 -17.36 -23.72 -8.05
C ASN A 373 -18.55 -24.52 -8.63
N MET A 374 -18.33 -25.31 -9.69
CA MET A 374 -19.36 -26.20 -10.25
C MET A 374 -19.48 -27.53 -9.49
N ARG A 375 -18.45 -27.95 -8.75
CA ARG A 375 -18.49 -29.20 -7.97
C ARG A 375 -19.20 -29.08 -6.60
N GLY A 376 -19.56 -27.88 -6.19
CA GLY A 376 -20.24 -27.59 -4.92
C GLY A 376 -21.76 -27.38 -5.04
N ALA A 377 -22.33 -27.39 -6.26
CA ALA A 377 -23.75 -27.15 -6.48
C ALA A 377 -24.61 -28.41 -6.68
N ASP A 378 -23.99 -29.60 -6.74
CA ASP A 378 -24.67 -30.89 -6.87
C ASP A 378 -24.36 -31.80 -5.67
N LYS A 379 -24.72 -31.36 -4.48
CA LYS A 379 -24.92 -32.24 -3.31
C LYS A 379 -25.96 -31.66 -2.38
#